data_080a56a61c228667f5da3b8b46f050f0
#
_entry.id   080a56a61c228667f5da3b8b46f050f0
#
_cell.length_a   1.000
_cell.length_b   1.000
_cell.length_c   1.000
_cell.angle_alpha   90.00
_cell.angle_beta   90.00
_cell.angle_gamma   90.00
#
_symmetry.space_group_name_H-M   'P 1'
#
loop_
_entity.id
_entity.type
_entity.pdbx_description
1 polymer ?
#
loop_
_entity_poly.entity_id
_entity_poly.type
_entity_poly.pdbx_seq_one_letter_code
_entity_poly.pdbx_strand_id
1 'polypeptide(L)'
;MRLANYVAPASGGLRTALRELGAGYQAAGHEPVLVIPGPRPGRSRTEQGLVVTVPGRRVPGTGGYRAILARRTLRRLLEELEPGRLEVSDRTTLRWTGAWARARGVRSMMVSHDSLDGLMAMFSPPGMPAARLADHFNRATAASYDVVVCTTAWAAAEFRRLGVPNLVQVSFGVDLACFHPDRRDEGLRARLAPAGQALLVHCSRLSPEKRPQRAVGALAELRRRGVPAVLVVAGDGPQRRALQAQARGLPVRFLRHVSDRGLLARLLATADLVIAPGPVETFGFSALEALASGTPVVVSSRSALPEIVGPAGLTTEDNDASCAGAVQRMLERDVAGRRALARQQAERFGWPAAVHGFLDAHGLAPERGVPAVAAGARDAGGNPR
;
A
#
# COMPACT_ATOMS: atom_id res chain seq x y z
N MET A 1 -11.42 -16.92 4.87
CA MET A 1 -11.49 -16.58 3.42
C MET A 1 -11.38 -15.08 3.24
N ARG A 2 -10.67 -14.62 2.22
CA ARG A 2 -10.50 -13.18 1.89
C ARG A 2 -11.07 -12.91 0.50
N LEU A 3 -11.86 -11.86 0.38
CA LEU A 3 -12.47 -11.43 -0.88
C LEU A 3 -11.92 -10.05 -1.25
N ALA A 4 -11.31 -9.91 -2.41
CA ALA A 4 -10.76 -8.63 -2.86
C ALA A 4 -11.11 -8.33 -4.32
N ASN A 5 -11.65 -7.15 -4.56
CA ASN A 5 -11.77 -6.56 -5.89
C ASN A 5 -10.57 -5.64 -6.20
N TYR A 6 -10.50 -5.13 -7.41
CA TYR A 6 -9.47 -4.18 -7.85
C TYR A 6 -8.04 -4.71 -7.73
N VAL A 7 -7.86 -6.03 -7.76
CA VAL A 7 -6.54 -6.67 -7.80
C VAL A 7 -6.14 -6.84 -9.27
N ALA A 8 -5.05 -6.20 -9.68
CA ALA A 8 -4.48 -6.33 -11.01
C ALA A 8 -3.02 -6.80 -10.93
N PRO A 9 -2.45 -7.41 -11.99
CA PRO A 9 -1.06 -7.85 -11.99
C PRO A 9 -0.05 -6.74 -11.64
N ALA A 10 -0.37 -5.49 -12.00
CA ALA A 10 0.44 -4.30 -11.72
C ALA A 10 -0.05 -3.49 -10.50
N SER A 11 -1.02 -3.98 -9.71
CA SER A 11 -1.44 -3.30 -8.49
C SER A 11 -0.42 -3.53 -7.37
N GLY A 12 0.13 -2.44 -6.79
CA GLY A 12 1.17 -2.49 -5.76
C GLY A 12 0.62 -2.85 -4.37
N GLY A 13 0.18 -1.84 -3.61
CA GLY A 13 -0.11 -1.94 -2.19
C GLY A 13 -1.12 -3.01 -1.79
N LEU A 14 -2.32 -3.04 -2.41
CA LEU A 14 -3.34 -4.05 -2.09
C LEU A 14 -2.83 -5.48 -2.30
N ARG A 15 -2.13 -5.72 -3.41
CA ARG A 15 -1.58 -7.04 -3.71
C ARG A 15 -0.51 -7.46 -2.70
N THR A 16 0.34 -6.52 -2.27
CA THR A 16 1.34 -6.74 -1.22
C THR A 16 0.65 -7.10 0.09
N ALA A 17 -0.34 -6.32 0.54
CA ALA A 17 -1.09 -6.61 1.75
C ALA A 17 -1.75 -8.00 1.73
N LEU A 18 -2.44 -8.33 0.62
CA LEU A 18 -3.09 -9.63 0.48
C LEU A 18 -2.09 -10.79 0.52
N ARG A 19 -0.93 -10.65 -0.12
CA ARG A 19 0.11 -11.68 -0.12
C ARG A 19 0.68 -11.88 1.27
N GLU A 20 1.14 -10.82 1.90
CA GLU A 20 1.85 -10.89 3.20
C GLU A 20 0.91 -11.35 4.33
N LEU A 21 -0.33 -10.83 4.38
CA LEU A 21 -1.32 -11.32 5.33
C LEU A 21 -1.63 -12.81 5.10
N GLY A 22 -1.77 -13.24 3.83
CA GLY A 22 -2.01 -14.64 3.52
C GLY A 22 -0.88 -15.56 3.96
N ALA A 23 0.35 -15.20 3.64
CA ALA A 23 1.52 -15.94 4.08
C ALA A 23 1.63 -15.98 5.62
N GLY A 24 1.34 -14.84 6.28
CA GLY A 24 1.31 -14.75 7.74
C GLY A 24 0.22 -15.62 8.38
N TYR A 25 -0.98 -15.66 7.81
CA TYR A 25 -2.05 -16.53 8.29
C TYR A 25 -1.71 -18.01 8.12
N GLN A 26 -1.08 -18.37 7.00
CA GLN A 26 -0.61 -19.74 6.78
C GLN A 26 0.48 -20.12 7.77
N ALA A 27 1.44 -19.24 8.03
CA ALA A 27 2.50 -19.45 9.02
C ALA A 27 1.94 -19.57 10.45
N ALA A 28 0.79 -18.94 10.73
CA ALA A 28 0.07 -19.07 12.01
C ALA A 28 -0.84 -20.33 12.07
N GLY A 29 -0.76 -21.26 11.10
CA GLY A 29 -1.48 -22.53 11.10
C GLY A 29 -2.91 -22.45 10.55
N HIS A 30 -3.30 -21.34 9.92
CA HIS A 30 -4.60 -21.22 9.26
C HIS A 30 -4.55 -21.61 7.79
N GLU A 31 -5.70 -21.89 7.18
CA GLU A 31 -5.86 -22.17 5.77
C GLU A 31 -6.45 -20.96 5.01
N PRO A 32 -5.63 -19.99 4.61
CA PRO A 32 -6.11 -18.80 3.92
C PRO A 32 -6.55 -19.13 2.50
N VAL A 33 -7.75 -18.68 2.15
CA VAL A 33 -8.27 -18.69 0.77
C VAL A 33 -8.47 -17.25 0.33
N LEU A 34 -7.86 -16.86 -0.79
CA LEU A 34 -8.02 -15.56 -1.41
C LEU A 34 -8.85 -15.67 -2.69
N VAL A 35 -9.96 -14.93 -2.76
CA VAL A 35 -10.81 -14.85 -3.97
C VAL A 35 -10.63 -13.49 -4.63
N ILE A 36 -10.18 -13.49 -5.87
CA ILE A 36 -9.92 -12.28 -6.66
C ILE A 36 -10.59 -12.35 -8.05
N PRO A 37 -10.87 -11.20 -8.68
CA PRO A 37 -11.37 -11.18 -10.05
C PRO A 37 -10.24 -11.44 -11.06
N GLY A 38 -10.58 -12.22 -12.10
CA GLY A 38 -9.69 -12.45 -13.23
C GLY A 38 -10.42 -12.52 -14.56
N PRO A 39 -9.70 -12.76 -15.67
CA PRO A 39 -10.30 -12.94 -17.00
C PRO A 39 -11.00 -14.28 -17.13
N ARG A 40 -10.51 -15.31 -16.44
CA ARG A 40 -10.99 -16.70 -16.46
C ARG A 40 -11.02 -17.27 -15.06
N PRO A 41 -11.85 -18.28 -14.78
CA PRO A 41 -11.81 -18.99 -13.50
C PRO A 41 -10.50 -19.75 -13.36
N GLY A 42 -10.02 -19.91 -12.13
CA GLY A 42 -8.80 -20.66 -11.82
C GLY A 42 -8.64 -20.89 -10.33
N ARG A 43 -7.84 -21.90 -9.98
CA ARG A 43 -7.42 -22.18 -8.60
C ARG A 43 -5.92 -22.48 -8.61
N SER A 44 -5.17 -21.89 -7.69
CA SER A 44 -3.74 -22.14 -7.51
C SER A 44 -3.35 -22.10 -6.04
N ARG A 45 -2.52 -23.03 -5.60
CA ARG A 45 -1.89 -22.97 -4.27
C ARG A 45 -0.61 -22.14 -4.38
N THR A 46 -0.42 -21.23 -3.44
CA THR A 46 0.70 -20.29 -3.37
C THR A 46 1.19 -20.16 -1.93
N GLU A 47 2.24 -19.41 -1.70
CA GLU A 47 2.75 -19.07 -0.36
C GLU A 47 1.71 -18.35 0.53
N GLN A 48 0.69 -17.73 -0.06
CA GLN A 48 -0.39 -17.04 0.65
C GLN A 48 -1.65 -17.90 0.83
N GLY A 49 -1.57 -19.20 0.56
CA GLY A 49 -2.67 -20.16 0.59
C GLY A 49 -3.30 -20.43 -0.77
N LEU A 50 -4.56 -20.86 -0.78
CA LEU A 50 -5.34 -21.10 -1.99
C LEU A 50 -5.80 -19.76 -2.59
N VAL A 51 -5.43 -19.52 -3.85
CA VAL A 51 -5.93 -18.38 -4.63
C VAL A 51 -6.98 -18.88 -5.63
N VAL A 52 -8.19 -18.34 -5.53
CA VAL A 52 -9.31 -18.62 -6.43
C VAL A 52 -9.59 -17.41 -7.29
N THR A 53 -9.50 -17.56 -8.58
CA THR A 53 -9.86 -16.52 -9.54
C THR A 53 -11.28 -16.71 -10.03
N VAL A 54 -12.10 -15.68 -9.89
CA VAL A 54 -13.48 -15.65 -10.38
C VAL A 54 -13.55 -14.69 -11.57
N PRO A 55 -14.28 -15.00 -12.65
CA PRO A 55 -14.46 -14.08 -13.77
C PRO A 55 -15.02 -12.73 -13.29
N GLY A 56 -14.24 -11.65 -13.52
CA GLY A 56 -14.60 -10.29 -13.15
C GLY A 56 -14.71 -9.37 -14.34
N ARG A 57 -15.63 -8.41 -14.31
CA ARG A 57 -15.76 -7.37 -15.34
C ARG A 57 -14.65 -6.34 -15.20
N ARG A 58 -14.14 -5.87 -16.34
CA ARG A 58 -13.21 -4.71 -16.35
C ARG A 58 -13.94 -3.45 -15.89
N VAL A 59 -13.28 -2.67 -15.05
CA VAL A 59 -13.79 -1.37 -14.61
C VAL A 59 -13.21 -0.30 -15.55
N PRO A 60 -14.06 0.43 -16.28
CA PRO A 60 -13.60 1.46 -17.22
C PRO A 60 -12.74 2.53 -16.54
N GLY A 61 -11.74 3.06 -17.23
CA GLY A 61 -10.88 4.14 -16.73
C GLY A 61 -9.87 3.78 -15.66
N THR A 62 -9.82 2.52 -15.18
CA THR A 62 -8.98 2.12 -14.03
C THR A 62 -7.66 1.43 -14.41
N GLY A 63 -7.30 1.39 -15.70
CA GLY A 63 -6.04 0.75 -16.14
C GLY A 63 -6.04 -0.77 -16.03
N GLY A 64 -7.21 -1.42 -16.09
CA GLY A 64 -7.32 -2.88 -16.17
C GLY A 64 -7.80 -3.56 -14.90
N TYR A 65 -8.20 -2.82 -13.88
CA TYR A 65 -8.85 -3.41 -12.70
C TYR A 65 -10.16 -4.11 -13.07
N ARG A 66 -10.46 -5.16 -12.29
CA ARG A 66 -11.67 -5.95 -12.43
C ARG A 66 -12.44 -5.98 -11.11
N ALA A 67 -13.77 -6.21 -11.21
CA ALA A 67 -14.64 -6.41 -10.06
C ALA A 67 -15.49 -7.67 -10.25
N ILE A 68 -15.70 -8.42 -9.17
CA ILE A 68 -16.61 -9.55 -9.10
C ILE A 68 -18.03 -8.99 -8.93
N LEU A 69 -18.85 -9.13 -9.96
CA LEU A 69 -20.26 -8.72 -9.95
C LEU A 69 -21.21 -9.91 -9.89
N ALA A 70 -20.71 -11.12 -10.18
CA ALA A 70 -21.49 -12.35 -10.25
C ALA A 70 -21.81 -12.90 -8.84
N ARG A 71 -22.79 -12.29 -8.15
CA ARG A 71 -23.20 -12.67 -6.78
C ARG A 71 -23.53 -14.16 -6.64
N ARG A 72 -24.20 -14.77 -7.64
CA ARG A 72 -24.57 -16.20 -7.60
C ARG A 72 -23.33 -17.09 -7.59
N THR A 73 -22.34 -16.80 -8.43
CA THR A 73 -21.07 -17.54 -8.48
C THR A 73 -20.31 -17.43 -7.19
N LEU A 74 -20.18 -16.19 -6.63
CA LEU A 74 -19.48 -15.99 -5.38
C LEU A 74 -20.21 -16.65 -4.20
N ARG A 75 -21.56 -16.63 -4.17
CA ARG A 75 -22.34 -17.31 -3.15
C ARG A 75 -22.10 -18.83 -3.16
N ARG A 76 -22.13 -19.47 -4.33
CA ARG A 76 -21.81 -20.91 -4.45
C ARG A 76 -20.41 -21.22 -3.95
N LEU A 77 -19.44 -20.37 -4.27
CA LEU A 77 -18.07 -20.53 -3.79
C LEU A 77 -17.95 -20.39 -2.28
N LEU A 78 -18.68 -19.46 -1.67
CA LEU A 78 -18.76 -19.31 -0.22
C LEU A 78 -19.41 -20.52 0.45
N GLU A 79 -20.42 -21.10 -0.17
CA GLU A 79 -21.13 -22.32 0.27
C GLU A 79 -20.26 -23.57 0.10
N GLU A 80 -19.47 -23.65 -0.96
CA GLU A 80 -18.54 -24.75 -1.24
C GLU A 80 -17.34 -24.77 -0.26
N LEU A 81 -16.81 -23.61 0.07
CA LEU A 81 -15.57 -23.48 0.84
C LEU A 81 -15.79 -23.27 2.35
N GLU A 82 -17.02 -23.08 2.78
CA GLU A 82 -17.47 -22.98 4.18
C GLU A 82 -16.49 -22.19 5.08
N PRO A 83 -16.22 -20.90 4.81
CA PRO A 83 -15.21 -20.15 5.54
C PRO A 83 -15.58 -19.96 7.00
N GLY A 84 -14.68 -20.31 7.93
CA GLY A 84 -14.84 -20.00 9.35
C GLY A 84 -14.69 -18.51 9.69
N ARG A 85 -14.03 -17.74 8.83
CA ARG A 85 -13.88 -16.28 8.92
C ARG A 85 -13.91 -15.65 7.54
N LEU A 86 -14.47 -14.42 7.46
CA LEU A 86 -14.59 -13.68 6.21
C LEU A 86 -13.91 -12.31 6.33
N GLU A 87 -12.95 -12.03 5.44
CA GLU A 87 -12.28 -10.74 5.29
C GLU A 87 -12.59 -10.17 3.91
N VAL A 88 -13.02 -8.91 3.82
CA VAL A 88 -13.45 -8.29 2.57
C VAL A 88 -12.73 -6.96 2.35
N SER A 89 -12.08 -6.83 1.21
CA SER A 89 -11.34 -5.64 0.79
C SER A 89 -12.10 -4.82 -0.27
N ASP A 90 -13.43 -4.81 -0.20
CA ASP A 90 -14.29 -3.99 -1.04
C ASP A 90 -15.60 -3.66 -0.31
N ARG A 91 -15.84 -2.37 -0.11
CA ARG A 91 -17.02 -1.86 0.58
C ARG A 91 -18.23 -1.62 -0.34
N THR A 92 -18.12 -1.90 -1.63
CA THR A 92 -19.14 -1.60 -2.64
C THR A 92 -19.85 -2.85 -3.14
N THR A 93 -19.28 -3.53 -4.12
CA THR A 93 -19.92 -4.66 -4.79
C THR A 93 -19.97 -5.93 -3.94
N LEU A 94 -19.07 -6.07 -2.95
CA LEU A 94 -18.99 -7.24 -2.06
C LEU A 94 -19.66 -7.01 -0.70
N ARG A 95 -20.21 -5.84 -0.41
CA ARG A 95 -20.83 -5.54 0.90
C ARG A 95 -21.91 -6.52 1.34
N TRP A 96 -22.68 -7.10 0.39
CA TRP A 96 -23.69 -8.10 0.68
C TRP A 96 -23.16 -9.37 1.37
N THR A 97 -21.85 -9.63 1.28
CA THR A 97 -21.22 -10.80 1.91
C THR A 97 -21.18 -10.71 3.43
N GLY A 98 -21.24 -9.50 4.00
CA GLY A 98 -21.42 -9.32 5.44
C GLY A 98 -22.77 -9.85 5.94
N ALA A 99 -23.87 -9.58 5.24
CA ALA A 99 -25.17 -10.15 5.56
C ALA A 99 -25.19 -11.68 5.37
N TRP A 100 -24.51 -12.19 4.34
CA TRP A 100 -24.34 -13.63 4.14
C TRP A 100 -23.60 -14.28 5.30
N ALA A 101 -22.50 -13.67 5.77
CA ALA A 101 -21.70 -14.17 6.88
C ALA A 101 -22.52 -14.19 8.19
N ARG A 102 -23.21 -13.09 8.48
CA ARG A 102 -24.07 -12.98 9.68
C ARG A 102 -25.15 -14.06 9.72
N ALA A 103 -25.81 -14.33 8.59
CA ALA A 103 -26.86 -15.38 8.49
C ALA A 103 -26.32 -16.80 8.74
N ARG A 104 -25.00 -16.99 8.73
CA ARG A 104 -24.31 -18.27 8.98
C ARG A 104 -23.45 -18.30 10.24
N GLY A 105 -23.49 -17.28 11.07
CA GLY A 105 -22.64 -17.16 12.27
C GLY A 105 -21.14 -17.04 11.93
N VAL A 106 -20.78 -16.65 10.69
CA VAL A 106 -19.39 -16.45 10.28
C VAL A 106 -18.97 -15.03 10.64
N ARG A 107 -17.96 -14.88 11.50
CA ARG A 107 -17.40 -13.56 11.85
C ARG A 107 -16.80 -12.91 10.60
N SER A 108 -17.17 -11.67 10.35
CA SER A 108 -16.84 -10.93 9.14
C SER A 108 -16.10 -9.62 9.43
N MET A 109 -15.12 -9.31 8.57
CA MET A 109 -14.31 -8.11 8.67
C MET A 109 -14.23 -7.40 7.32
N MET A 110 -14.35 -6.08 7.30
CA MET A 110 -14.04 -5.25 6.14
C MET A 110 -12.74 -4.50 6.38
N VAL A 111 -11.80 -4.59 5.45
CA VAL A 111 -10.53 -3.87 5.46
C VAL A 111 -10.63 -2.68 4.53
N SER A 112 -10.51 -1.47 5.09
CA SER A 112 -10.57 -0.23 4.34
C SER A 112 -9.20 0.11 3.73
N HIS A 113 -9.06 -0.11 2.42
CA HIS A 113 -7.84 0.22 1.66
C HIS A 113 -7.88 1.61 1.03
N ASP A 114 -9.06 2.24 0.97
CA ASP A 114 -9.27 3.53 0.34
C ASP A 114 -10.04 4.45 1.29
N SER A 115 -9.82 5.78 1.19
CA SER A 115 -10.69 6.77 1.78
C SER A 115 -11.82 7.12 0.81
N LEU A 116 -13.05 6.86 1.22
CA LEU A 116 -14.20 7.20 0.40
C LEU A 116 -14.44 8.72 0.37
N ASP A 117 -14.20 9.40 1.48
CA ASP A 117 -14.21 10.87 1.57
C ASP A 117 -13.22 11.48 0.56
N GLY A 118 -11.98 10.98 0.55
CA GLY A 118 -10.92 11.46 -0.36
C GLY A 118 -11.22 11.19 -1.82
N LEU A 119 -11.70 9.98 -2.15
CA LEU A 119 -12.06 9.62 -3.52
C LEU A 119 -13.26 10.43 -4.01
N MET A 120 -14.31 10.56 -3.20
CA MET A 120 -15.47 11.36 -3.56
C MET A 120 -15.15 12.85 -3.70
N ALA A 121 -14.34 13.41 -2.80
CA ALA A 121 -13.89 14.79 -2.94
C ALA A 121 -13.10 15.05 -4.23
N MET A 122 -12.36 14.03 -4.73
CA MET A 122 -11.54 14.16 -5.93
C MET A 122 -12.31 13.95 -7.24
N PHE A 123 -13.28 13.04 -7.26
CA PHE A 123 -13.90 12.57 -8.49
C PHE A 123 -15.38 12.90 -8.62
N SER A 124 -16.02 13.48 -7.60
CA SER A 124 -17.44 13.88 -7.71
C SER A 124 -17.60 15.15 -8.55
N PRO A 125 -18.64 15.20 -9.38
CA PRO A 125 -19.01 16.40 -10.08
C PRO A 125 -19.32 17.58 -9.13
N PRO A 126 -19.11 18.83 -9.55
CA PRO A 126 -19.53 20.00 -8.78
C PRO A 126 -21.01 19.93 -8.40
N GLY A 127 -21.35 20.29 -7.16
CA GLY A 127 -22.72 20.30 -6.65
C GLY A 127 -23.24 18.97 -6.09
N MET A 128 -22.50 17.85 -6.26
CA MET A 128 -22.86 16.58 -5.63
C MET A 128 -22.57 16.65 -4.12
N PRO A 129 -23.46 16.19 -3.23
CA PRO A 129 -23.21 16.11 -1.79
C PRO A 129 -22.26 14.95 -1.45
N ALA A 130 -21.03 15.02 -1.95
CA ALA A 130 -20.02 13.94 -1.90
C ALA A 130 -19.80 13.42 -0.47
N ALA A 131 -19.69 14.32 0.52
CA ALA A 131 -19.48 13.95 1.92
C ALA A 131 -20.66 13.17 2.49
N ARG A 132 -21.92 13.62 2.22
CA ARG A 132 -23.11 12.90 2.70
C ARG A 132 -23.24 11.52 2.08
N LEU A 133 -22.86 11.38 0.82
CA LEU A 133 -22.90 10.11 0.11
C LEU A 133 -21.81 9.16 0.66
N ALA A 134 -20.60 9.67 0.92
CA ALA A 134 -19.54 8.91 1.57
C ALA A 134 -19.98 8.44 2.97
N ASP A 135 -20.60 9.32 3.77
CA ASP A 135 -21.15 9.00 5.09
C ASP A 135 -22.18 7.88 5.03
N HIS A 136 -23.11 7.95 4.07
CA HIS A 136 -24.12 6.91 3.86
C HIS A 136 -23.46 5.55 3.57
N PHE A 137 -22.50 5.51 2.65
CA PHE A 137 -21.81 4.28 2.31
C PHE A 137 -20.95 3.75 3.47
N ASN A 138 -20.30 4.62 4.24
CA ASN A 138 -19.49 4.23 5.39
C ASN A 138 -20.34 3.66 6.52
N ARG A 139 -21.51 4.28 6.85
CA ARG A 139 -22.48 3.72 7.81
C ARG A 139 -23.00 2.37 7.35
N ALA A 140 -23.42 2.26 6.09
CA ALA A 140 -23.91 1.00 5.52
C ALA A 140 -22.84 -0.10 5.52
N THR A 141 -21.58 0.25 5.34
CA THR A 141 -20.45 -0.69 5.42
C THR A 141 -20.26 -1.16 6.85
N ALA A 142 -20.17 -0.24 7.81
CA ALA A 142 -20.01 -0.59 9.23
C ALA A 142 -21.15 -1.48 9.76
N ALA A 143 -22.40 -1.19 9.36
CA ALA A 143 -23.56 -2.00 9.72
C ALA A 143 -23.56 -3.40 9.07
N SER A 144 -22.78 -3.60 8.01
CA SER A 144 -22.77 -4.87 7.26
C SER A 144 -21.80 -5.90 7.84
N TYR A 145 -20.74 -5.49 8.52
CA TYR A 145 -19.67 -6.35 9.02
C TYR A 145 -19.54 -6.29 10.54
N ASP A 146 -18.98 -7.33 11.15
CA ASP A 146 -18.74 -7.37 12.59
C ASP A 146 -17.56 -6.47 13.00
N VAL A 147 -16.59 -6.29 12.09
CA VAL A 147 -15.40 -5.44 12.31
C VAL A 147 -15.11 -4.63 11.05
N VAL A 148 -14.75 -3.36 11.24
CA VAL A 148 -14.15 -2.50 10.21
C VAL A 148 -12.70 -2.23 10.59
N VAL A 149 -11.76 -2.66 9.77
CA VAL A 149 -10.34 -2.40 9.98
C VAL A 149 -9.88 -1.25 9.10
N CYS A 150 -9.26 -0.25 9.73
CA CYS A 150 -8.52 0.81 9.06
C CYS A 150 -7.04 0.72 9.40
N THR A 151 -6.17 1.05 8.44
CA THR A 151 -4.73 0.85 8.59
C THR A 151 -3.99 2.03 9.22
N THR A 152 -4.64 3.19 9.29
CA THR A 152 -4.11 4.43 9.87
C THR A 152 -5.21 5.21 10.58
N ALA A 153 -4.82 6.10 11.49
CA ALA A 153 -5.76 7.01 12.15
C ALA A 153 -6.46 7.94 11.16
N TRP A 154 -5.74 8.35 10.10
CA TRP A 154 -6.30 9.15 9.01
C TRP A 154 -7.39 8.39 8.25
N ALA A 155 -7.15 7.13 7.87
CA ALA A 155 -8.17 6.30 7.20
C ALA A 155 -9.35 5.98 8.13
N ALA A 156 -9.14 5.90 9.44
CA ALA A 156 -10.17 5.66 10.45
C ALA A 156 -11.04 6.90 10.71
N ALA A 157 -10.56 8.11 10.38
CA ALA A 157 -11.25 9.36 10.70
C ALA A 157 -12.66 9.45 10.08
N GLU A 158 -12.85 8.94 8.85
CA GLU A 158 -14.17 8.92 8.18
C GLU A 158 -15.20 8.04 8.93
N PHE A 159 -14.76 6.98 9.60
CA PHE A 159 -15.63 6.13 10.41
C PHE A 159 -15.80 6.66 11.83
N ARG A 160 -14.72 7.19 12.46
CA ARG A 160 -14.79 7.81 13.81
C ARG A 160 -15.76 8.98 13.84
N ARG A 161 -15.73 9.84 12.82
CA ARG A 161 -16.68 10.97 12.65
C ARG A 161 -18.15 10.53 12.67
N LEU A 162 -18.42 9.29 12.25
CA LEU A 162 -19.76 8.69 12.20
C LEU A 162 -20.15 7.93 13.46
N GLY A 163 -19.28 7.87 14.47
CA GLY A 163 -19.49 7.12 15.69
C GLY A 163 -19.59 5.61 15.49
N VAL A 164 -18.88 5.05 14.50
CA VAL A 164 -18.91 3.63 14.19
C VAL A 164 -18.32 2.81 15.35
N PRO A 165 -19.10 1.89 16.00
CA PRO A 165 -18.68 1.22 17.23
C PRO A 165 -17.71 0.04 17.00
N ASN A 166 -17.71 -0.55 15.81
CA ASN A 166 -16.94 -1.74 15.46
C ASN A 166 -15.66 -1.44 14.67
N LEU A 167 -15.08 -0.26 14.88
CA LEU A 167 -13.87 0.19 14.24
C LEU A 167 -12.64 -0.28 15.00
N VAL A 168 -11.70 -0.92 14.28
CA VAL A 168 -10.40 -1.35 14.80
C VAL A 168 -9.30 -0.76 13.91
N GLN A 169 -8.20 -0.32 14.49
CA GLN A 169 -7.04 0.16 13.75
C GLN A 169 -5.90 -0.86 13.83
N VAL A 170 -5.48 -1.39 12.66
CA VAL A 170 -4.35 -2.31 12.52
C VAL A 170 -3.51 -1.88 11.33
N SER A 171 -2.28 -1.45 11.57
CA SER A 171 -1.35 -1.05 10.52
C SER A 171 -0.86 -2.26 9.70
N PHE A 172 -0.57 -2.04 8.41
CA PHE A 172 0.18 -3.02 7.64
C PHE A 172 1.67 -2.98 8.01
N GLY A 173 2.41 -3.95 7.49
CA GLY A 173 3.84 -4.05 7.66
C GLY A 173 4.63 -3.74 6.38
N VAL A 174 5.95 -3.81 6.49
CA VAL A 174 6.90 -3.77 5.39
C VAL A 174 7.90 -4.93 5.53
N ASP A 175 8.39 -5.41 4.40
CA ASP A 175 9.41 -6.45 4.34
C ASP A 175 10.80 -5.83 4.62
N LEU A 176 11.18 -5.80 5.89
CA LEU A 176 12.40 -5.20 6.38
C LEU A 176 13.68 -5.93 5.92
N ALA A 177 13.58 -7.18 5.48
CA ALA A 177 14.68 -7.95 4.95
C ALA A 177 14.92 -7.66 3.47
N CYS A 178 13.85 -7.52 2.69
CA CYS A 178 13.94 -7.14 1.28
C CYS A 178 14.35 -5.65 1.14
N PHE A 179 13.67 -4.75 1.86
CA PHE A 179 13.93 -3.32 1.86
C PHE A 179 14.87 -2.98 3.02
N HIS A 180 16.16 -2.82 2.70
CA HIS A 180 17.22 -2.58 3.68
C HIS A 180 18.23 -1.56 3.18
N PRO A 181 18.84 -0.73 4.05
CA PRO A 181 19.87 0.25 3.66
C PRO A 181 21.07 -0.39 2.94
N ASP A 182 21.43 -1.62 3.29
CA ASP A 182 22.56 -2.35 2.68
C ASP A 182 22.33 -2.73 1.21
N ARG A 183 21.12 -2.53 0.69
CA ARG A 183 20.82 -2.66 -0.74
C ARG A 183 21.29 -1.47 -1.57
N ARG A 184 21.90 -0.47 -0.95
CA ARG A 184 22.47 0.69 -1.65
C ARG A 184 23.52 0.22 -2.66
N ASP A 185 23.45 0.77 -3.88
CA ASP A 185 24.26 0.37 -5.02
C ASP A 185 24.89 1.61 -5.66
N GLU A 186 26.18 1.81 -5.41
CA GLU A 186 26.91 2.96 -5.91
C GLU A 186 27.08 2.94 -7.43
N GLY A 187 27.15 1.74 -8.04
CA GLY A 187 27.15 1.59 -9.49
C GLY A 187 25.82 2.02 -10.11
N LEU A 188 24.70 1.69 -9.47
CA LEU A 188 23.38 2.19 -9.87
C LEU A 188 23.29 3.71 -9.66
N ARG A 189 23.82 4.20 -8.55
CA ARG A 189 23.90 5.64 -8.22
C ARG A 189 24.57 6.42 -9.35
N ALA A 190 25.78 6.01 -9.74
CA ALA A 190 26.55 6.66 -10.79
C ALA A 190 25.84 6.65 -12.15
N ARG A 191 25.12 5.58 -12.45
CA ARG A 191 24.32 5.50 -13.71
C ARG A 191 23.08 6.39 -13.70
N LEU A 192 22.47 6.63 -12.53
CA LEU A 192 21.20 7.37 -12.41
C LEU A 192 21.42 8.87 -12.25
N ALA A 193 22.41 9.28 -11.46
CA ALA A 193 22.68 10.69 -11.19
C ALA A 193 24.18 11.00 -11.27
N PRO A 194 24.58 12.07 -11.94
CA PRO A 194 25.95 12.56 -11.90
C PRO A 194 26.43 12.89 -10.50
N ALA A 195 27.74 12.90 -10.29
CA ALA A 195 28.32 13.32 -9.02
C ALA A 195 27.84 14.72 -8.59
N GLY A 196 27.56 14.89 -7.32
CA GLY A 196 27.08 16.16 -6.75
C GLY A 196 25.59 16.45 -6.98
N GLN A 197 24.85 15.61 -7.72
CA GLN A 197 23.41 15.79 -7.88
C GLN A 197 22.62 14.88 -6.94
N ALA A 198 21.55 15.38 -6.34
CA ALA A 198 20.65 14.58 -5.53
C ALA A 198 19.81 13.62 -6.40
N LEU A 199 19.72 12.36 -6.00
CA LEU A 199 18.88 11.36 -6.65
C LEU A 199 17.51 11.32 -5.97
N LEU A 200 16.52 11.90 -6.60
CA LEU A 200 15.12 11.87 -6.17
C LEU A 200 14.40 10.71 -6.86
N VAL A 201 13.49 10.04 -6.15
CA VAL A 201 12.66 8.97 -6.71
C VAL A 201 11.18 9.27 -6.46
N HIS A 202 10.35 9.10 -7.48
CA HIS A 202 8.91 8.96 -7.36
C HIS A 202 8.53 7.54 -7.75
N CYS A 203 7.98 6.77 -6.82
CA CYS A 203 7.62 5.37 -7.05
C CYS A 203 6.14 5.17 -6.75
N SER A 204 5.30 5.19 -7.81
CA SER A 204 3.86 4.90 -7.69
C SER A 204 3.22 4.63 -9.04
N ARG A 205 1.94 4.25 -9.04
CA ARG A 205 1.12 4.30 -10.24
C ARG A 205 0.99 5.75 -10.72
N LEU A 206 1.15 5.99 -12.03
CA LEU A 206 1.08 7.33 -12.61
C LEU A 206 -0.38 7.72 -12.91
N SER A 207 -1.15 8.00 -11.86
CA SER A 207 -2.58 8.31 -11.89
C SER A 207 -2.90 9.58 -11.10
N PRO A 208 -4.04 10.24 -11.37
CA PRO A 208 -4.36 11.56 -10.81
C PRO A 208 -4.30 11.66 -9.29
N GLU A 209 -4.73 10.61 -8.59
CA GLU A 209 -4.74 10.57 -7.12
C GLU A 209 -3.33 10.48 -6.51
N LYS A 210 -2.32 10.08 -7.29
CA LYS A 210 -0.91 10.03 -6.85
C LYS A 210 -0.15 11.32 -7.08
N ARG A 211 -0.72 12.27 -7.83
CA ARG A 211 -0.13 13.58 -8.13
C ARG A 211 1.34 13.51 -8.63
N PRO A 212 1.72 12.61 -9.55
CA PRO A 212 3.11 12.46 -9.98
C PRO A 212 3.68 13.72 -10.64
N GLN A 213 2.83 14.59 -11.20
CA GLN A 213 3.22 15.90 -11.76
C GLN A 213 3.88 16.81 -10.71
N ARG A 214 3.59 16.65 -9.41
CA ARG A 214 4.22 17.43 -8.35
C ARG A 214 5.69 17.07 -8.15
N ALA A 215 6.07 15.81 -8.38
CA ALA A 215 7.47 15.41 -8.32
C ALA A 215 8.29 16.04 -9.48
N VAL A 216 7.71 16.10 -10.69
CA VAL A 216 8.33 16.77 -11.84
C VAL A 216 8.40 18.28 -11.64
N GLY A 217 7.32 18.90 -11.15
CA GLY A 217 7.29 20.33 -10.83
C GLY A 217 8.26 20.71 -9.73
N ALA A 218 8.39 19.89 -8.68
CA ALA A 218 9.37 20.08 -7.62
C ALA A 218 10.81 20.04 -8.15
N LEU A 219 11.13 19.13 -9.07
CA LEU A 219 12.45 19.09 -9.72
C LEU A 219 12.74 20.37 -10.51
N ALA A 220 11.75 20.86 -11.28
CA ALA A 220 11.90 22.13 -12.02
C ALA A 220 12.20 23.30 -11.08
N GLU A 221 11.46 23.36 -9.98
CA GLU A 221 11.62 24.39 -8.97
C GLU A 221 12.97 24.30 -8.23
N LEU A 222 13.44 23.11 -7.86
CA LEU A 222 14.76 22.87 -7.26
C LEU A 222 15.87 23.37 -8.17
N ARG A 223 15.80 23.06 -9.48
CA ARG A 223 16.78 23.53 -10.44
C ARG A 223 16.79 25.05 -10.58
N ARG A 224 15.61 25.69 -10.57
CA ARG A 224 15.49 27.15 -10.56
C ARG A 224 16.13 27.78 -9.33
N ARG A 225 16.14 27.08 -8.19
CA ARG A 225 16.81 27.47 -6.93
C ARG A 225 18.31 27.12 -6.90
N GLY A 226 18.85 26.55 -7.98
CA GLY A 226 20.26 26.14 -8.03
C GLY A 226 20.56 24.84 -7.27
N VAL A 227 19.57 24.05 -6.89
CA VAL A 227 19.76 22.76 -6.24
C VAL A 227 19.91 21.68 -7.32
N PRO A 228 21.08 21.07 -7.48
CA PRO A 228 21.31 20.06 -8.52
C PRO A 228 20.66 18.75 -8.13
N ALA A 229 19.70 18.28 -8.96
CA ALA A 229 18.97 17.05 -8.72
C ALA A 229 18.55 16.35 -10.00
N VAL A 230 18.37 15.03 -9.94
CA VAL A 230 17.80 14.16 -10.97
C VAL A 230 16.59 13.47 -10.38
N LEU A 231 15.53 13.30 -11.15
CA LEU A 231 14.34 12.55 -10.74
C LEU A 231 14.22 11.23 -11.51
N VAL A 232 14.06 10.13 -10.80
CA VAL A 232 13.64 8.85 -11.35
C VAL A 232 12.16 8.64 -11.07
N VAL A 233 11.38 8.43 -12.12
CA VAL A 233 9.95 8.11 -12.03
C VAL A 233 9.77 6.62 -12.31
N ALA A 234 9.58 5.84 -11.25
CA ALA A 234 9.36 4.40 -11.30
C ALA A 234 7.86 4.09 -11.21
N GLY A 235 7.28 3.64 -12.31
CA GLY A 235 5.85 3.33 -12.39
C GLY A 235 5.28 3.52 -13.79
N ASP A 236 4.01 3.13 -13.92
CA ASP A 236 3.25 3.31 -15.17
C ASP A 236 1.81 3.74 -14.86
N GLY A 237 1.13 4.29 -15.85
CA GLY A 237 -0.25 4.73 -15.67
C GLY A 237 -0.70 5.76 -16.71
N PRO A 238 -1.97 6.18 -16.64
CA PRO A 238 -2.58 7.04 -17.66
C PRO A 238 -1.88 8.40 -17.82
N GLN A 239 -1.24 8.93 -16.79
CA GLN A 239 -0.56 10.22 -16.83
C GLN A 239 0.87 10.17 -17.45
N ARG A 240 1.40 8.99 -17.79
CA ARG A 240 2.78 8.85 -18.27
C ARG A 240 3.14 9.80 -19.41
N ARG A 241 2.29 9.88 -20.45
CA ARG A 241 2.56 10.76 -21.61
C ARG A 241 2.59 12.24 -21.22
N ALA A 242 1.65 12.68 -20.39
CA ALA A 242 1.59 14.06 -19.89
C ALA A 242 2.84 14.41 -19.06
N LEU A 243 3.26 13.50 -18.17
CA LEU A 243 4.47 13.67 -17.36
C LEU A 243 5.74 13.74 -18.20
N GLN A 244 5.86 12.91 -19.25
CA GLN A 244 6.98 12.97 -20.19
C GLN A 244 7.03 14.31 -20.93
N ALA A 245 5.87 14.87 -21.30
CA ALA A 245 5.79 16.20 -21.89
C ALA A 245 6.20 17.30 -20.90
N GLN A 246 5.71 17.25 -19.65
CA GLN A 246 6.08 18.19 -18.57
C GLN A 246 7.59 18.13 -18.25
N ALA A 247 8.20 16.95 -18.35
CA ALA A 247 9.60 16.71 -18.03
C ALA A 247 10.59 17.10 -19.14
N ARG A 248 10.12 17.66 -20.26
CA ARG A 248 11.01 18.07 -21.35
C ARG A 248 12.04 19.10 -20.88
N GLY A 249 13.32 18.84 -21.18
CA GLY A 249 14.42 19.71 -20.73
C GLY A 249 14.83 19.55 -19.26
N LEU A 250 14.16 18.66 -18.52
CA LEU A 250 14.51 18.34 -17.13
C LEU A 250 15.25 16.99 -17.05
N PRO A 251 16.16 16.79 -16.10
CA PRO A 251 16.85 15.52 -15.86
C PRO A 251 15.92 14.50 -15.19
N VAL A 252 14.93 14.02 -15.92
CA VAL A 252 13.97 13.00 -15.47
C VAL A 252 14.18 11.70 -16.22
N ARG A 253 14.29 10.59 -15.49
CA ARG A 253 14.37 9.24 -16.03
C ARG A 253 13.09 8.48 -15.74
N PHE A 254 12.41 8.02 -16.78
CA PHE A 254 11.17 7.26 -16.67
C PHE A 254 11.47 5.76 -16.75
N LEU A 255 11.34 5.07 -15.65
CA LEU A 255 11.25 3.62 -15.61
C LEU A 255 9.79 3.19 -15.83
N ARG A 256 9.57 1.94 -16.27
CA ARG A 256 8.24 1.33 -16.24
C ARG A 256 7.94 0.83 -14.84
N HIS A 257 6.83 0.09 -14.68
CA HIS A 257 6.56 -0.65 -13.46
C HIS A 257 7.72 -1.59 -13.14
N VAL A 258 8.32 -1.40 -11.97
CA VAL A 258 9.42 -2.24 -11.47
C VAL A 258 8.79 -3.39 -10.69
N SER A 259 8.68 -4.54 -11.34
CA SER A 259 8.10 -5.76 -10.74
C SER A 259 9.09 -6.56 -9.90
N ASP A 260 10.38 -6.42 -10.20
CA ASP A 260 11.46 -7.03 -9.42
C ASP A 260 11.64 -6.25 -8.10
N ARG A 261 11.29 -6.89 -6.98
CA ARG A 261 11.37 -6.30 -5.63
C ARG A 261 12.81 -6.02 -5.22
N GLY A 262 13.78 -6.85 -5.63
CA GLY A 262 15.20 -6.63 -5.37
C GLY A 262 15.72 -5.39 -6.08
N LEU A 263 15.34 -5.19 -7.34
CA LEU A 263 15.68 -3.98 -8.09
C LEU A 263 15.01 -2.73 -7.48
N LEU A 264 13.75 -2.84 -7.05
CA LEU A 264 13.05 -1.76 -6.37
C LEU A 264 13.73 -1.39 -5.05
N ALA A 265 14.08 -2.38 -4.24
CA ALA A 265 14.79 -2.17 -2.97
C ALA A 265 16.16 -1.49 -3.20
N ARG A 266 16.93 -1.92 -4.21
CA ARG A 266 18.19 -1.26 -4.60
C ARG A 266 17.96 0.19 -5.05
N LEU A 267 16.94 0.46 -5.86
CA LEU A 267 16.61 1.81 -6.30
C LEU A 267 16.26 2.72 -5.11
N LEU A 268 15.39 2.24 -4.22
CA LEU A 268 14.98 3.00 -3.04
C LEU A 268 16.16 3.23 -2.06
N ALA A 269 16.99 2.20 -1.78
CA ALA A 269 18.15 2.34 -0.92
C ALA A 269 19.23 3.28 -1.50
N THR A 270 19.32 3.36 -2.84
CA THR A 270 20.28 4.21 -3.56
C THR A 270 19.84 5.67 -3.63
N ALA A 271 18.54 5.95 -3.55
CA ALA A 271 17.98 7.30 -3.58
C ALA A 271 18.44 8.16 -2.38
N ASP A 272 18.49 9.47 -2.58
CA ASP A 272 18.69 10.43 -1.50
C ASP A 272 17.37 10.82 -0.83
N LEU A 273 16.25 10.74 -1.59
CA LEU A 273 14.92 11.08 -1.12
C LEU A 273 13.84 10.51 -2.06
N VAL A 274 12.70 10.13 -1.47
CA VAL A 274 11.50 9.75 -2.22
C VAL A 274 10.42 10.83 -2.09
N ILE A 275 9.70 11.10 -3.18
CA ILE A 275 8.59 12.06 -3.23
C ILE A 275 7.28 11.30 -3.45
N ALA A 276 6.39 11.36 -2.47
CA ALA A 276 5.06 10.71 -2.48
C ALA A 276 3.94 11.74 -2.25
N PRO A 277 3.59 12.56 -3.25
CA PRO A 277 2.75 13.76 -3.08
C PRO A 277 1.24 13.49 -3.20
N GLY A 278 0.82 12.23 -3.26
CA GLY A 278 -0.58 11.85 -3.39
C GLY A 278 -1.43 12.19 -2.15
N PRO A 279 -2.53 12.98 -2.29
CA PRO A 279 -3.30 13.49 -1.16
C PRO A 279 -4.32 12.49 -0.59
N VAL A 280 -4.53 11.33 -1.19
CA VAL A 280 -5.53 10.35 -0.77
C VAL A 280 -4.94 8.97 -0.46
N GLU A 281 -3.64 8.92 -0.14
CA GLU A 281 -3.00 7.70 0.34
C GLU A 281 -3.52 7.32 1.72
N THR A 282 -3.97 6.06 1.87
CA THR A 282 -4.49 5.53 3.13
C THR A 282 -3.43 4.81 3.97
N PHE A 283 -2.33 4.35 3.34
CA PHE A 283 -1.19 3.72 4.00
C PHE A 283 0.15 4.07 3.33
N GLY A 284 0.27 3.85 2.00
CA GLY A 284 1.45 4.25 1.22
C GLY A 284 2.64 3.32 1.34
N PHE A 285 2.50 2.08 0.87
CA PHE A 285 3.58 1.08 0.89
C PHE A 285 4.90 1.59 0.31
N SER A 286 4.87 2.33 -0.81
CA SER A 286 6.10 2.83 -1.42
C SER A 286 6.88 3.82 -0.54
N ALA A 287 6.18 4.62 0.27
CA ALA A 287 6.81 5.49 1.25
C ALA A 287 7.44 4.67 2.39
N LEU A 288 6.72 3.67 2.88
CA LEU A 288 7.24 2.81 3.94
C LEU A 288 8.40 1.91 3.45
N GLU A 289 8.35 1.42 2.21
CA GLU A 289 9.44 0.69 1.56
C GLU A 289 10.69 1.58 1.39
N ALA A 290 10.51 2.87 1.08
CA ALA A 290 11.62 3.84 1.05
C ALA A 290 12.24 4.04 2.44
N LEU A 291 11.42 4.24 3.47
CA LEU A 291 11.90 4.34 4.85
C LEU A 291 12.66 3.09 5.29
N ALA A 292 12.13 1.90 4.99
CA ALA A 292 12.79 0.62 5.29
C ALA A 292 14.15 0.48 4.60
N SER A 293 14.29 1.06 3.40
CA SER A 293 15.55 1.17 2.66
C SER A 293 16.48 2.28 3.19
N GLY A 294 16.14 2.93 4.29
CA GLY A 294 16.90 4.04 4.86
C GLY A 294 16.78 5.34 4.07
N THR A 295 15.73 5.53 3.29
CA THR A 295 15.56 6.72 2.44
C THR A 295 14.38 7.56 2.94
N PRO A 296 14.61 8.83 3.32
CA PRO A 296 13.57 9.74 3.81
C PRO A 296 12.56 10.07 2.71
N VAL A 297 11.36 10.51 3.12
CA VAL A 297 10.25 10.76 2.18
C VAL A 297 9.65 12.15 2.39
N VAL A 298 9.35 12.83 1.28
CA VAL A 298 8.48 14.02 1.27
C VAL A 298 7.08 13.57 0.84
N VAL A 299 6.07 13.90 1.66
CA VAL A 299 4.70 13.38 1.54
C VAL A 299 3.65 14.48 1.54
N SER A 300 2.47 14.21 0.98
CA SER A 300 1.33 15.13 1.08
C SER A 300 0.87 15.30 2.54
N SER A 301 0.62 16.54 2.97
CA SER A 301 0.01 16.86 4.27
C SER A 301 -1.43 16.35 4.40
N ARG A 302 -2.11 16.07 3.28
CA ARG A 302 -3.53 15.72 3.21
C ARG A 302 -3.80 14.21 3.15
N SER A 303 -2.80 13.36 3.39
CA SER A 303 -2.90 11.90 3.33
C SER A 303 -2.58 11.24 4.67
N ALA A 304 -2.65 9.92 4.74
CA ALA A 304 -2.19 9.17 5.90
C ALA A 304 -0.65 9.14 6.06
N LEU A 305 0.08 9.57 5.03
CA LEU A 305 1.55 9.42 5.03
C LEU A 305 2.27 10.19 6.13
N PRO A 306 1.83 11.37 6.62
CA PRO A 306 2.44 12.02 7.78
C PRO A 306 2.51 11.11 9.02
N GLU A 307 1.46 10.29 9.26
CA GLU A 307 1.43 9.31 10.35
C GLU A 307 2.47 8.19 10.13
N ILE A 308 2.63 7.75 8.89
CA ILE A 308 3.55 6.67 8.51
C ILE A 308 5.01 7.13 8.57
N VAL A 309 5.32 8.29 8.00
CA VAL A 309 6.72 8.74 7.90
C VAL A 309 7.23 9.36 9.19
N GLY A 310 6.36 9.88 10.05
CA GLY A 310 6.73 10.48 11.31
C GLY A 310 7.90 11.48 11.16
N PRO A 311 8.90 11.45 12.08
CA PRO A 311 10.03 12.35 12.03
C PRO A 311 11.00 12.11 10.86
N ALA A 312 10.90 10.98 10.18
CA ALA A 312 11.73 10.60 9.03
C ALA A 312 11.25 11.22 7.70
N GLY A 313 10.12 11.92 7.71
CA GLY A 313 9.59 12.61 6.54
C GLY A 313 9.39 14.10 6.74
N LEU A 314 9.02 14.77 5.65
CA LEU A 314 8.50 16.14 5.67
C LEU A 314 7.22 16.21 4.86
N THR A 315 6.30 17.05 5.30
CA THR A 315 5.03 17.28 4.60
C THR A 315 5.14 18.40 3.57
N THR A 316 4.30 18.29 2.53
CA THR A 316 4.14 19.32 1.50
C THR A 316 2.68 19.57 1.20
N GLU A 317 2.36 20.81 0.84
CA GLU A 317 1.07 21.16 0.25
C GLU A 317 1.02 20.74 -1.23
N ASP A 318 -0.17 20.74 -1.83
CA ASP A 318 -0.39 20.34 -3.23
C ASP A 318 0.06 21.43 -4.23
N ASN A 319 1.32 21.87 -4.11
CA ASN A 319 1.97 22.78 -5.07
C ASN A 319 3.47 22.49 -5.19
N ASP A 320 4.05 22.88 -6.32
CA ASP A 320 5.42 22.55 -6.69
C ASP A 320 6.45 23.25 -5.79
N ALA A 321 6.19 24.49 -5.41
CA ALA A 321 7.10 25.30 -4.58
C ALA A 321 7.21 24.75 -3.15
N SER A 322 6.08 24.33 -2.54
CA SER A 322 6.04 23.68 -1.23
C SER A 322 6.78 22.33 -1.28
N CYS A 323 6.54 21.54 -2.33
CA CYS A 323 7.19 20.25 -2.51
C CYS A 323 8.72 20.42 -2.66
N ALA A 324 9.18 21.34 -3.51
CA ALA A 324 10.60 21.66 -3.66
C ALA A 324 11.22 22.16 -2.35
N GLY A 325 10.54 23.03 -1.60
CA GLY A 325 11.02 23.51 -0.31
C GLY A 325 11.18 22.40 0.72
N ALA A 326 10.23 21.45 0.77
CA ALA A 326 10.32 20.28 1.65
C ALA A 326 11.48 19.36 1.25
N VAL A 327 11.66 19.11 -0.06
CA VAL A 327 12.81 18.35 -0.58
C VAL A 327 14.13 19.02 -0.21
N GLN A 328 14.26 20.32 -0.44
CA GLN A 328 15.48 21.08 -0.13
C GLN A 328 15.82 20.99 1.35
N ARG A 329 14.88 21.29 2.26
CA ARG A 329 15.10 21.16 3.71
C ARG A 329 15.48 19.74 4.14
N MET A 330 14.96 18.70 3.49
CA MET A 330 15.34 17.32 3.80
C MET A 330 16.74 17.00 3.31
N LEU A 331 17.16 17.54 2.16
CA LEU A 331 18.52 17.35 1.63
C LEU A 331 19.57 18.06 2.46
N GLU A 332 19.23 19.17 3.12
CA GLU A 332 20.11 19.94 4.03
C GLU A 332 20.38 19.24 5.37
N ARG A 333 19.55 18.25 5.75
CA ARG A 333 19.79 17.45 6.96
C ARG A 333 21.00 16.54 6.78
N ASP A 334 21.68 16.21 7.89
CA ASP A 334 22.76 15.22 7.90
C ASP A 334 22.33 13.91 7.23
N VAL A 335 23.16 13.40 6.33
CA VAL A 335 22.85 12.23 5.50
C VAL A 335 22.72 10.97 6.35
N ALA A 336 23.66 10.74 7.28
CA ALA A 336 23.65 9.54 8.12
C ALA A 336 22.45 9.55 9.06
N GLY A 337 22.18 10.68 9.71
CA GLY A 337 21.08 10.84 10.65
C GLY A 337 19.71 10.68 9.98
N ARG A 338 19.48 11.32 8.81
CA ARG A 338 18.18 11.18 8.12
C ARG A 338 17.92 9.76 7.61
N ARG A 339 18.98 9.03 7.21
CA ARG A 339 18.87 7.63 6.76
C ARG A 339 18.60 6.68 7.93
N ALA A 340 19.32 6.85 9.04
CA ALA A 340 19.11 6.09 10.27
C ALA A 340 17.67 6.28 10.80
N LEU A 341 17.21 7.53 10.84
CA LEU A 341 15.85 7.87 11.28
C LEU A 341 14.79 7.26 10.37
N ALA A 342 15.01 7.21 9.05
CA ALA A 342 14.11 6.56 8.10
C ALA A 342 13.99 5.06 8.40
N ARG A 343 15.10 4.36 8.59
CA ARG A 343 15.12 2.94 8.94
C ARG A 343 14.43 2.69 10.28
N GLN A 344 14.78 3.43 11.32
CA GLN A 344 14.17 3.32 12.64
C GLN A 344 12.65 3.49 12.60
N GLN A 345 12.15 4.45 11.82
CA GLN A 345 10.71 4.66 11.66
C GLN A 345 10.03 3.45 11.00
N ALA A 346 10.65 2.86 9.97
CA ALA A 346 10.09 1.70 9.27
C ALA A 346 10.05 0.44 10.15
N GLU A 347 11.00 0.26 11.06
CA GLU A 347 11.06 -0.89 11.98
C GLU A 347 9.85 -0.99 12.92
N ARG A 348 9.11 0.09 13.08
CA ARG A 348 7.83 0.09 13.81
C ARG A 348 6.70 -0.62 13.08
N PHE A 349 6.89 -0.96 11.80
CA PHE A 349 5.88 -1.53 10.90
C PHE A 349 6.31 -2.91 10.40
N GLY A 350 6.46 -3.87 11.31
CA GLY A 350 6.78 -5.26 10.95
C GLY A 350 5.54 -6.07 10.56
N TRP A 351 5.64 -6.93 9.54
CA TRP A 351 4.55 -7.84 9.18
C TRP A 351 4.11 -8.77 10.31
N PRO A 352 4.98 -9.30 11.20
CA PRO A 352 4.53 -10.12 12.32
C PRO A 352 3.50 -9.42 13.21
N ALA A 353 3.74 -8.15 13.54
CA ALA A 353 2.79 -7.35 14.33
C ALA A 353 1.48 -7.08 13.57
N ALA A 354 1.56 -6.79 12.26
CA ALA A 354 0.40 -6.62 11.41
C ALA A 354 -0.46 -7.89 11.38
N VAL A 355 0.15 -9.05 11.09
CA VAL A 355 -0.54 -10.36 11.05
C VAL A 355 -1.22 -10.66 12.37
N HIS A 356 -0.52 -10.46 13.50
CA HIS A 356 -1.10 -10.65 14.84
C HIS A 356 -2.33 -9.76 15.05
N GLY A 357 -2.25 -8.46 14.73
CA GLY A 357 -3.37 -7.54 14.87
C GLY A 357 -4.57 -7.91 13.98
N PHE A 358 -4.34 -8.41 12.77
CA PHE A 358 -5.41 -8.89 11.89
C PHE A 358 -6.04 -10.20 12.42
N LEU A 359 -5.24 -11.12 12.95
CA LEU A 359 -5.76 -12.33 13.61
C LEU A 359 -6.57 -11.99 14.86
N ASP A 360 -6.13 -11.02 15.64
CA ASP A 360 -6.89 -10.51 16.81
C ASP A 360 -8.23 -9.91 16.39
N ALA A 361 -8.25 -9.08 15.33
CA ALA A 361 -9.49 -8.54 14.75
C ALA A 361 -10.45 -9.65 14.28
N HIS A 362 -9.92 -10.77 13.80
CA HIS A 362 -10.70 -11.97 13.48
C HIS A 362 -11.15 -12.77 14.72
N GLY A 363 -10.62 -12.46 15.93
CA GLY A 363 -10.80 -13.28 17.13
C GLY A 363 -10.08 -14.63 17.02
N LEU A 364 -8.91 -14.65 16.40
CA LEU A 364 -8.07 -15.82 16.15
C LEU A 364 -6.64 -15.67 16.74
N ALA A 365 -6.31 -14.55 17.36
CA ALA A 365 -5.01 -14.40 18.01
C ALA A 365 -4.89 -15.44 19.15
N PRO A 366 -3.74 -16.15 19.27
CA PRO A 366 -3.50 -16.97 20.44
C PRO A 366 -3.50 -16.09 21.69
N GLU A 367 -4.04 -16.62 22.80
CA GLU A 367 -3.95 -15.94 24.10
C GLU A 367 -2.48 -15.56 24.38
N ARG A 368 -2.23 -14.35 24.87
CA ARG A 368 -0.88 -13.85 25.14
C ARG A 368 -0.19 -14.77 26.15
N GLY A 369 0.64 -15.73 25.70
CA GLY A 369 1.30 -16.65 26.60
C GLY A 369 2.19 -17.73 25.99
N VAL A 370 2.21 -17.91 24.67
CA VAL A 370 3.08 -18.92 24.05
C VAL A 370 4.18 -18.25 23.23
N PRO A 371 5.47 -18.33 23.64
CA PRO A 371 6.57 -17.86 22.79
C PRO A 371 6.61 -18.71 21.51
N ALA A 372 6.77 -18.04 20.35
CA ALA A 372 6.94 -18.69 19.08
C ALA A 372 8.13 -19.67 19.16
N VAL A 373 7.85 -20.95 18.93
CA VAL A 373 8.89 -21.97 18.79
C VAL A 373 9.77 -21.58 17.59
N ALA A 374 11.03 -21.28 17.85
CA ALA A 374 12.03 -21.04 16.84
C ALA A 374 12.08 -22.26 15.91
N ALA A 375 11.86 -22.05 14.62
CA ALA A 375 12.04 -23.09 13.61
C ALA A 375 13.50 -23.55 13.65
N GLY A 376 13.71 -24.78 14.14
CA GLY A 376 15.01 -25.37 14.35
C GLY A 376 15.82 -25.47 13.06
N ALA A 377 17.05 -25.03 13.16
CA ALA A 377 18.10 -25.34 12.22
C ALA A 377 18.17 -26.87 12.04
N ARG A 378 18.02 -27.36 10.83
CA ARG A 378 18.32 -28.75 10.50
C ARG A 378 19.84 -28.86 10.41
N ASP A 379 20.42 -29.46 11.42
CA ASP A 379 21.80 -29.93 11.42
C ASP A 379 22.03 -30.83 10.21
N ALA A 380 22.97 -30.44 9.38
CA ALA A 380 23.60 -31.31 8.41
C ALA A 380 24.65 -32.17 9.13
N GLY A 381 24.20 -33.24 9.76
CA GLY A 381 25.07 -34.27 10.34
C GLY A 381 25.73 -35.06 9.23
N GLY A 382 27.05 -34.97 9.11
CA GLY A 382 27.86 -35.79 8.25
C GLY A 382 27.83 -37.26 8.63
N ASN A 383 27.99 -38.08 7.63
CA ASN A 383 28.28 -39.53 7.79
C ASN A 383 29.71 -39.81 7.31
N PRO A 384 30.58 -40.37 8.14
CA PRO A 384 31.82 -40.95 7.66
C PRO A 384 31.62 -42.48 7.50
N ARG A 385 31.68 -42.94 6.28
CA ARG A 385 32.39 -44.16 5.83
C ARG A 385 32.09 -44.43 4.36
#